data_349a4abe8187d242f37752c6b04fb1a0
#
_entry.id   349a4abe8187d242f37752c6b04fb1a0
#
_cell.length_a   1.000
_cell.length_b   1.000
_cell.length_c   1.000
_cell.angle_alpha   90.00
_cell.angle_beta   90.00
_cell.angle_gamma   90.00
#
_symmetry.space_group_name_H-M   'P 1'
#
loop_
_entity.id
_entity.type
_entity.pdbx_description
1 polymer ?
#
loop_
_entity_poly.entity_id
_entity_poly.type
_entity_poly.pdbx_seq_one_letter_code
_entity_poly.pdbx_strand_id
1 'polypeptide(L)'
;EGELDLINLPHHLESKISKLLPQRWSKNNPIDCAGGETRETVIEIMRLVATDDAVDAIVFLGIGIQSNQARMMREGQFFPNHELERIVNYHERQDTMYAKAAAELSVETMKPILVATELAIADPKNPGVIAVQETGRLCYASGQRAARALSDVYRYAKWRGIAR
;
A
#
# COMPACT_ATOMS: atom_id res chain seq x y z
N GLU A 1 -20.68 0.29 -8.10
CA GLU A 1 -21.30 0.61 -6.82
C GLU A 1 -21.31 -0.69 -6.01
N GLY A 2 -20.41 -0.77 -5.03
CA GLY A 2 -20.25 -1.94 -4.17
C GLY A 2 -20.86 -1.66 -2.79
N GLU A 3 -21.07 -2.71 -1.99
CA GLU A 3 -21.53 -2.61 -0.59
C GLU A 3 -20.39 -2.20 0.38
N LEU A 4 -19.37 -1.48 -0.12
CA LEU A 4 -18.25 -1.03 0.68
C LEU A 4 -18.35 0.48 0.92
N ASP A 5 -18.09 0.88 2.15
CA ASP A 5 -18.01 2.28 2.53
C ASP A 5 -16.55 2.75 2.61
N LEU A 6 -16.25 3.85 1.94
CA LEU A 6 -15.00 4.56 2.13
C LEU A 6 -15.14 5.43 3.38
N ILE A 7 -14.62 4.94 4.51
CA ILE A 7 -14.78 5.61 5.79
C ILE A 7 -14.07 6.96 5.83
N ASN A 8 -14.67 7.93 6.50
CA ASN A 8 -13.93 9.10 6.96
C ASN A 8 -12.92 8.69 8.02
N LEU A 9 -11.74 9.31 8.00
CA LEU A 9 -10.69 8.97 8.97
C LEU A 9 -11.15 9.37 10.38
N PRO A 10 -11.23 8.42 11.36
CA PRO A 10 -11.54 8.76 12.73
C PRO A 10 -10.55 9.76 13.30
N HIS A 11 -11.00 10.73 14.08
CA HIS A 11 -10.16 11.81 14.62
C HIS A 11 -8.94 11.29 15.43
N HIS A 12 -9.13 10.19 16.19
CA HIS A 12 -8.04 9.59 16.94
C HIS A 12 -6.94 8.99 16.02
N LEU A 13 -7.35 8.45 14.87
CA LEU A 13 -6.43 7.89 13.87
C LEU A 13 -5.73 9.01 13.10
N GLU A 14 -6.49 10.03 12.65
CA GLU A 14 -5.94 11.25 12.05
C GLU A 14 -4.88 11.90 12.95
N SER A 15 -5.17 12.02 14.26
CA SER A 15 -4.25 12.59 15.23
C SER A 15 -2.96 11.78 15.40
N LYS A 16 -3.03 10.46 15.35
CA LYS A 16 -1.83 9.58 15.40
C LYS A 16 -1.00 9.72 14.13
N ILE A 17 -1.64 9.68 12.97
CA ILE A 17 -0.97 9.80 11.66
C ILE A 17 -0.34 11.19 11.50
N SER A 18 -1.00 12.25 11.97
CA SER A 18 -0.47 13.62 11.92
C SER A 18 0.83 13.82 12.70
N LYS A 19 1.15 12.94 13.65
CA LYS A 19 2.45 12.95 14.35
C LYS A 19 3.59 12.33 13.54
N LEU A 20 3.26 11.52 12.56
CA LEU A 20 4.20 10.79 11.70
C LEU A 20 4.45 11.50 10.38
N LEU A 21 3.50 12.29 9.92
CA LEU A 21 3.52 12.92 8.60
C LEU A 21 3.70 14.45 8.69
N PRO A 22 4.22 15.07 7.63
CA PRO A 22 4.33 16.52 7.56
C PRO A 22 2.95 17.18 7.60
N GLN A 23 2.86 18.41 8.10
CA GLN A 23 1.60 19.14 8.28
C GLN A 23 0.73 19.23 7.01
N ARG A 24 1.35 19.09 5.81
CA ARG A 24 0.69 19.19 4.51
C ARG A 24 0.07 17.87 4.01
N TRP A 25 0.10 16.77 4.79
CA TRP A 25 -0.53 15.53 4.38
C TRP A 25 -2.05 15.68 4.25
N SER A 26 -2.73 14.81 3.54
CA SER A 26 -4.14 14.97 3.14
C SER A 26 -5.15 15.12 4.29
N LYS A 27 -4.83 14.63 5.49
CA LYS A 27 -5.73 14.56 6.68
C LYS A 27 -7.08 13.91 6.37
N ASN A 28 -7.08 13.04 5.39
CA ASN A 28 -8.28 12.44 4.84
C ASN A 28 -8.03 11.01 4.38
N ASN A 29 -9.07 10.31 4.00
CA ASN A 29 -9.03 9.06 3.28
C ASN A 29 -9.37 9.34 1.79
N PRO A 30 -8.49 9.03 0.83
CA PRO A 30 -7.21 8.31 0.98
C PRO A 30 -6.14 9.07 1.78
N ILE A 31 -5.31 8.30 2.52
CA ILE A 31 -4.16 8.86 3.24
C ILE A 31 -3.03 9.10 2.22
N ASP A 32 -2.82 10.38 1.88
CA ASP A 32 -1.68 10.81 1.08
C ASP A 32 -0.57 11.33 1.99
N CYS A 33 0.57 10.64 2.01
CA CYS A 33 1.71 10.95 2.87
C CYS A 33 2.49 12.22 2.47
N ALA A 34 2.12 12.84 1.35
CA ALA A 34 2.68 14.11 0.85
C ALA A 34 4.20 14.11 0.60
N GLY A 35 4.80 12.95 0.32
CA GLY A 35 6.22 12.80 0.01
C GLY A 35 7.16 13.14 1.18
N GLY A 36 6.69 13.04 2.41
CA GLY A 36 7.48 13.26 3.62
C GLY A 36 7.72 12.00 4.45
N GLU A 37 7.32 10.86 3.91
CA GLU A 37 7.40 9.57 4.57
C GLU A 37 8.75 8.87 4.42
N THR A 38 9.09 8.09 5.43
CA THR A 38 10.13 7.07 5.35
C THR A 38 9.47 5.68 5.14
N ARG A 39 10.28 4.64 4.91
CA ARG A 39 9.78 3.26 4.85
C ARG A 39 9.03 2.86 6.12
N GLU A 40 9.65 3.17 7.23
CA GLU A 40 9.14 2.87 8.57
C GLU A 40 7.81 3.60 8.80
N THR A 41 7.72 4.85 8.41
CA THR A 41 6.51 5.68 8.53
C THR A 41 5.32 5.07 7.77
N VAL A 42 5.53 4.64 6.52
CA VAL A 42 4.45 4.03 5.72
C VAL A 42 3.95 2.74 6.36
N ILE A 43 4.88 1.89 6.84
CA ILE A 43 4.53 0.63 7.51
C ILE A 43 3.81 0.90 8.84
N GLU A 44 4.25 1.89 9.61
CA GLU A 44 3.61 2.29 10.86
C GLU A 44 2.19 2.82 10.63
N ILE A 45 1.99 3.65 9.61
CA ILE A 45 0.65 4.13 9.23
C ILE A 45 -0.23 2.95 8.81
N MET A 46 0.28 2.03 7.99
CA MET A 46 -0.46 0.84 7.58
C MET A 46 -0.85 0.01 8.80
N ARG A 47 0.03 -0.15 9.80
CA ARG A 47 -0.25 -0.84 11.06
C ARG A 47 -1.32 -0.11 11.88
N LEU A 48 -1.20 1.21 12.05
CA LEU A 48 -2.19 2.02 12.77
C LEU A 48 -3.59 1.86 12.16
N VAL A 49 -3.67 1.89 10.83
CA VAL A 49 -4.95 1.74 10.11
C VAL A 49 -5.46 0.30 10.20
N ALA A 50 -4.60 -0.70 10.03
CA ALA A 50 -5.01 -2.11 10.08
C ALA A 50 -5.49 -2.55 11.46
N THR A 51 -4.93 -2.01 12.53
CA THR A 51 -5.30 -2.36 13.91
C THR A 51 -6.50 -1.57 14.45
N ASP A 52 -6.98 -0.56 13.72
CA ASP A 52 -8.12 0.26 14.17
C ASP A 52 -9.44 -0.46 13.92
N ASP A 53 -10.32 -0.47 14.94
CA ASP A 53 -11.60 -1.18 14.89
C ASP A 53 -12.61 -0.57 13.90
N ALA A 54 -12.41 0.69 13.50
CA ALA A 54 -13.24 1.34 12.50
C ALA A 54 -12.91 0.92 11.06
N VAL A 55 -11.83 0.15 10.85
CA VAL A 55 -11.34 -0.26 9.53
C VAL A 55 -11.50 -1.75 9.35
N ASP A 56 -12.27 -2.18 8.37
CA ASP A 56 -12.46 -3.60 8.04
C ASP A 56 -11.51 -4.11 6.95
N ALA A 57 -11.04 -3.21 6.08
CA ALA A 57 -10.12 -3.56 4.98
C ALA A 57 -9.30 -2.36 4.53
N ILE A 58 -8.17 -2.62 3.88
CA ILE A 58 -7.28 -1.60 3.32
C ILE A 58 -7.04 -1.88 1.84
N VAL A 59 -7.04 -0.82 1.03
CA VAL A 59 -6.46 -0.84 -0.32
C VAL A 59 -5.21 0.03 -0.30
N PHE A 60 -4.05 -0.61 -0.41
CA PHE A 60 -2.75 0.06 -0.49
C PHE A 60 -2.40 0.35 -1.95
N LEU A 61 -2.17 1.62 -2.27
CA LEU A 61 -1.91 2.09 -3.62
C LEU A 61 -0.44 2.46 -3.81
N GLY A 62 0.06 2.33 -5.04
CA GLY A 62 1.35 2.87 -5.44
C GLY A 62 2.56 1.96 -5.22
N ILE A 63 2.36 0.66 -4.96
CA ILE A 63 3.48 -0.29 -4.96
C ILE A 63 4.20 -0.28 -6.32
N GLY A 64 5.54 -0.39 -6.31
CA GLY A 64 6.36 -0.37 -7.51
C GLY A 64 6.83 1.02 -7.96
N ILE A 65 6.30 2.10 -7.38
CA ILE A 65 6.73 3.48 -7.67
C ILE A 65 8.19 3.67 -7.29
N GLN A 66 8.60 3.17 -6.13
CA GLN A 66 9.98 3.29 -5.64
C GLN A 66 10.96 2.50 -6.53
N SER A 67 10.59 1.28 -6.91
CA SER A 67 11.35 0.46 -7.85
C SER A 67 11.48 1.11 -9.23
N ASN A 68 10.41 1.77 -9.71
CA ASN A 68 10.45 2.51 -10.97
C ASN A 68 11.39 3.73 -10.88
N GLN A 69 11.37 4.45 -9.77
CA GLN A 69 12.28 5.55 -9.51
C GLN A 69 13.74 5.07 -9.44
N ALA A 70 13.99 3.94 -8.78
CA ALA A 70 15.31 3.31 -8.75
C ALA A 70 15.81 2.96 -10.16
N ARG A 71 14.95 2.40 -11.01
CA ARG A 71 15.28 2.10 -12.41
C ARG A 71 15.66 3.36 -13.17
N MET A 72 14.87 4.43 -13.08
CA MET A 72 15.18 5.69 -13.75
C MET A 72 16.53 6.28 -13.29
N MET A 73 16.86 6.19 -12.01
CA MET A 73 18.15 6.63 -11.50
C MET A 73 19.30 5.75 -12.02
N ARG A 74 19.11 4.43 -12.11
CA ARG A 74 20.09 3.47 -12.62
C ARG A 74 20.39 3.69 -14.10
N GLU A 75 19.39 4.08 -14.89
CA GLU A 75 19.52 4.42 -16.31
C GLU A 75 20.09 5.84 -16.53
N GLY A 76 20.22 6.64 -15.48
CA GLY A 76 20.73 8.01 -15.55
C GLY A 76 22.24 8.08 -15.76
N GLN A 77 22.69 9.16 -16.41
CA GLN A 77 24.10 9.37 -16.77
C GLN A 77 25.09 9.43 -15.59
N PHE A 78 24.60 9.70 -14.38
CA PHE A 78 25.43 9.84 -13.18
C PHE A 78 25.58 8.54 -12.38
N PHE A 79 24.81 7.51 -12.71
CA PHE A 79 24.91 6.21 -12.04
C PHE A 79 26.23 5.51 -12.43
N PRO A 80 26.93 4.86 -11.47
CA PRO A 80 26.63 4.66 -10.04
C PRO A 80 27.20 5.74 -9.10
N ASN A 81 27.76 6.82 -9.64
CA ASN A 81 28.48 7.85 -8.90
C ASN A 81 27.54 8.68 -7.98
N HIS A 82 28.11 9.57 -7.19
CA HIS A 82 27.38 10.50 -6.30
C HIS A 82 26.44 9.80 -5.32
N GLU A 83 26.84 8.65 -4.78
CA GLU A 83 26.04 7.81 -3.87
C GLU A 83 24.71 7.29 -4.46
N LEU A 84 24.52 7.41 -5.77
CA LEU A 84 23.27 6.96 -6.42
C LEU A 84 23.05 5.46 -6.27
N GLU A 85 24.12 4.66 -6.26
CA GLU A 85 23.98 3.21 -6.00
C GLU A 85 23.32 2.92 -4.64
N ARG A 86 23.68 3.66 -3.59
CA ARG A 86 23.09 3.53 -2.27
C ARG A 86 21.59 3.92 -2.29
N ILE A 87 21.28 5.00 -2.99
CA ILE A 87 19.90 5.52 -3.12
C ILE A 87 19.05 4.54 -3.93
N VAL A 88 19.56 4.03 -5.04
CA VAL A 88 18.88 3.02 -5.87
C VAL A 88 18.58 1.77 -5.06
N ASN A 89 19.59 1.23 -4.37
CA ASN A 89 19.41 0.05 -3.50
C ASN A 89 18.40 0.30 -2.37
N TYR A 90 18.31 1.51 -1.86
CA TYR A 90 17.32 1.92 -0.89
C TYR A 90 15.91 1.83 -1.47
N HIS A 91 15.67 2.42 -2.62
CA HIS A 91 14.34 2.42 -3.29
C HIS A 91 13.92 1.01 -3.74
N GLU A 92 14.84 0.19 -4.28
CA GLU A 92 14.52 -1.18 -4.69
C GLU A 92 14.02 -2.07 -3.55
N ARG A 93 14.54 -1.86 -2.32
CA ARG A 93 14.11 -2.60 -1.14
C ARG A 93 12.80 -2.10 -0.56
N GLN A 94 12.43 -0.88 -0.83
CA GLN A 94 11.30 -0.22 -0.20
C GLN A 94 9.97 -0.88 -0.56
N ASP A 95 9.73 -1.11 -1.84
CA ASP A 95 8.52 -1.78 -2.31
C ASP A 95 8.39 -3.22 -1.77
N THR A 96 9.50 -3.94 -1.70
CA THR A 96 9.54 -5.29 -1.11
C THR A 96 9.13 -5.26 0.37
N MET A 97 9.59 -4.26 1.12
CA MET A 97 9.20 -4.10 2.53
C MET A 97 7.72 -3.79 2.68
N TYR A 98 7.16 -2.94 1.83
CA TYR A 98 5.72 -2.61 1.84
C TYR A 98 4.87 -3.82 1.49
N ALA A 99 5.24 -4.59 0.47
CA ALA A 99 4.53 -5.81 0.08
C ALA A 99 4.49 -6.84 1.21
N LYS A 100 5.62 -7.08 1.89
CA LYS A 100 5.72 -7.98 3.05
C LYS A 100 4.89 -7.47 4.22
N ALA A 101 5.03 -6.19 4.57
CA ALA A 101 4.27 -5.59 5.66
C ALA A 101 2.75 -5.68 5.44
N ALA A 102 2.28 -5.44 4.22
CA ALA A 102 0.86 -5.59 3.87
C ALA A 102 0.39 -7.04 4.05
N ALA A 103 1.21 -8.01 3.65
CA ALA A 103 0.89 -9.43 3.81
C ALA A 103 0.88 -9.87 5.28
N GLU A 104 1.89 -9.49 6.06
CA GLU A 104 2.03 -9.82 7.47
C GLU A 104 0.91 -9.19 8.31
N LEU A 105 0.65 -7.89 8.12
CA LEU A 105 -0.43 -7.18 8.81
C LEU A 105 -1.81 -7.75 8.49
N SER A 106 -2.05 -8.16 7.24
CA SER A 106 -3.31 -8.79 6.88
C SER A 106 -3.54 -10.11 7.61
N VAL A 107 -2.48 -10.89 7.87
CA VAL A 107 -2.56 -12.11 8.68
C VAL A 107 -2.71 -11.79 10.16
N GLU A 108 -1.91 -10.86 10.68
CA GLU A 108 -1.90 -10.43 12.08
C GLU A 108 -3.26 -9.88 12.52
N THR A 109 -3.88 -9.04 11.68
CA THR A 109 -5.15 -8.37 12.01
C THR A 109 -6.38 -9.12 11.52
N MET A 110 -6.21 -10.18 10.73
CA MET A 110 -7.31 -10.90 10.06
C MET A 110 -8.16 -10.00 9.17
N LYS A 111 -7.60 -8.88 8.70
CA LYS A 111 -8.27 -7.94 7.80
C LYS A 111 -7.68 -7.99 6.40
N PRO A 112 -8.49 -7.90 5.33
CA PRO A 112 -7.97 -7.82 3.97
C PRO A 112 -7.12 -6.56 3.77
N ILE A 113 -5.89 -6.72 3.28
CA ILE A 113 -5.05 -5.63 2.78
C ILE A 113 -4.73 -5.96 1.32
N LEU A 114 -5.37 -5.27 0.41
CA LEU A 114 -5.21 -5.45 -1.02
C LEU A 114 -4.21 -4.43 -1.56
N VAL A 115 -3.33 -4.87 -2.43
CA VAL A 115 -2.30 -4.01 -3.03
C VAL A 115 -2.63 -3.76 -4.49
N ALA A 116 -2.58 -2.50 -4.92
CA ALA A 116 -2.94 -2.13 -6.30
C ALA A 116 -1.97 -1.10 -6.89
N THR A 117 -1.65 -1.31 -8.17
CA THR A 117 -0.87 -0.39 -9.00
C THR A 117 -1.13 -0.68 -10.48
N GLU A 118 -1.16 0.34 -11.32
CA GLU A 118 -1.20 0.18 -12.78
C GLU A 118 0.02 -0.56 -13.35
N LEU A 119 1.13 -0.56 -12.63
CA LEU A 119 2.34 -1.32 -13.00
C LEU A 119 2.09 -2.83 -13.07
N ALA A 120 1.06 -3.34 -12.40
CA ALA A 120 0.68 -4.76 -12.53
C ALA A 120 0.36 -5.17 -13.98
N ILE A 121 -0.01 -4.20 -14.84
CA ILE A 121 -0.22 -4.41 -16.28
C ILE A 121 0.88 -3.76 -17.09
N ALA A 122 1.26 -2.52 -16.78
CA ALA A 122 2.21 -1.74 -17.58
C ALA A 122 3.64 -2.27 -17.49
N ASP A 123 4.04 -2.80 -16.34
CA ASP A 123 5.35 -3.40 -16.08
C ASP A 123 5.23 -4.59 -15.10
N PRO A 124 4.72 -5.76 -15.55
CA PRO A 124 4.53 -6.92 -14.67
C PRO A 124 5.82 -7.47 -14.05
N LYS A 125 6.98 -7.05 -14.56
CA LYS A 125 8.30 -7.41 -14.03
C LYS A 125 8.84 -6.40 -13.01
N ASN A 126 8.08 -5.37 -12.71
CA ASN A 126 8.46 -4.40 -11.68
C ASN A 126 8.70 -5.11 -10.33
N PRO A 127 9.83 -4.85 -9.65
CA PRO A 127 10.17 -5.52 -8.39
C PRO A 127 9.08 -5.43 -7.32
N GLY A 128 8.36 -4.31 -7.24
CA GLY A 128 7.24 -4.15 -6.31
C GLY A 128 6.06 -5.07 -6.62
N VAL A 129 5.73 -5.22 -7.91
CA VAL A 129 4.68 -6.16 -8.36
C VAL A 129 5.06 -7.59 -8.04
N ILE A 130 6.30 -7.97 -8.35
CA ILE A 130 6.85 -9.31 -8.06
C ILE A 130 6.81 -9.56 -6.55
N ALA A 131 7.25 -8.59 -5.74
CA ALA A 131 7.26 -8.74 -4.28
C ALA A 131 5.87 -9.02 -3.70
N VAL A 132 4.80 -8.41 -4.24
CA VAL A 132 3.43 -8.73 -3.84
C VAL A 132 3.09 -10.18 -4.21
N GLN A 133 3.39 -10.61 -5.43
CA GLN A 133 3.11 -11.96 -5.91
C GLN A 133 3.86 -13.04 -5.12
N GLU A 134 5.11 -12.76 -4.71
CA GLU A 134 5.92 -13.64 -3.87
C GLU A 134 5.31 -13.88 -2.47
N THR A 135 4.46 -12.97 -1.99
CA THR A 135 3.66 -13.18 -0.76
C THR A 135 2.46 -14.13 -0.97
N GLY A 136 2.25 -14.65 -2.18
CA GLY A 136 1.09 -15.46 -2.56
C GLY A 136 -0.18 -14.63 -2.79
N ARG A 137 -0.09 -13.32 -2.93
CA ARG A 137 -1.22 -12.39 -3.09
C ARG A 137 -1.29 -11.82 -4.49
N LEU A 138 -2.47 -11.32 -4.85
CA LEU A 138 -2.66 -10.62 -6.13
C LEU A 138 -2.23 -9.15 -6.00
N CYS A 139 -1.51 -8.67 -7.01
CA CYS A 139 -1.31 -7.25 -7.24
C CYS A 139 -2.38 -6.78 -8.24
N TYR A 140 -3.31 -5.95 -7.78
CA TYR A 140 -4.41 -5.47 -8.60
C TYR A 140 -3.96 -4.33 -9.52
N ALA A 141 -4.50 -4.30 -10.74
CA ALA A 141 -4.12 -3.28 -11.72
C ALA A 141 -4.69 -1.89 -11.46
N SER A 142 -5.58 -1.73 -10.48
CA SER A 142 -6.09 -0.44 -10.03
C SER A 142 -6.79 -0.58 -8.69
N GLY A 143 -6.92 0.52 -7.95
CA GLY A 143 -7.73 0.58 -6.72
C GLY A 143 -9.18 0.18 -6.96
N GLN A 144 -9.76 0.55 -8.10
CA GLN A 144 -11.12 0.16 -8.47
C GLN A 144 -11.27 -1.36 -8.62
N ARG A 145 -10.30 -2.04 -9.23
CA ARG A 145 -10.31 -3.50 -9.35
C ARG A 145 -10.16 -4.19 -8.00
N ALA A 146 -9.30 -3.66 -7.14
CA ALA A 146 -9.14 -4.15 -5.77
C ALA A 146 -10.44 -3.99 -4.96
N ALA A 147 -11.04 -2.80 -4.99
CA ALA A 147 -12.30 -2.53 -4.31
C ALA A 147 -13.45 -3.42 -4.82
N ARG A 148 -13.54 -3.64 -6.15
CA ARG A 148 -14.55 -4.53 -6.73
C ARG A 148 -14.36 -5.98 -6.26
N ALA A 149 -13.13 -6.49 -6.28
CA ALA A 149 -12.83 -7.84 -5.80
C ALA A 149 -13.19 -7.99 -4.31
N LEU A 150 -12.86 -7.00 -3.49
CA LEU A 150 -13.22 -6.97 -2.07
C LEU A 150 -14.74 -6.97 -1.88
N SER A 151 -15.48 -6.16 -2.65
CA SER A 151 -16.95 -6.11 -2.61
C SER A 151 -17.57 -7.46 -2.99
N ASP A 152 -17.05 -8.12 -4.03
CA ASP A 152 -17.56 -9.43 -4.46
C ASP A 152 -17.32 -10.51 -3.38
N VAL A 153 -16.16 -10.51 -2.74
CA VAL A 153 -15.85 -11.43 -1.63
C VAL A 153 -16.71 -11.12 -0.41
N TYR A 154 -16.94 -9.85 -0.08
CA TYR A 154 -17.81 -9.43 1.02
C TYR A 154 -19.26 -9.89 0.81
N ARG A 155 -19.82 -9.69 -0.39
CA ARG A 155 -21.16 -10.19 -0.74
C ARG A 155 -21.27 -11.71 -0.59
N TYR A 156 -20.26 -12.44 -1.04
CA TYR A 156 -20.21 -13.89 -0.85
C TYR A 156 -20.17 -14.27 0.62
N ALA A 157 -19.36 -13.58 1.43
CA ALA A 157 -19.27 -13.82 2.87
C ALA A 157 -20.59 -13.53 3.59
N LYS A 158 -21.30 -12.46 3.22
CA LYS A 158 -22.67 -12.17 3.72
C LYS A 158 -23.64 -13.28 3.35
N TRP A 159 -23.65 -13.70 2.08
CA TRP A 159 -24.52 -14.80 1.64
C TRP A 159 -24.23 -16.11 2.39
N ARG A 160 -22.98 -16.36 2.73
CA ARG A 160 -22.56 -17.52 3.54
C ARG A 160 -22.86 -17.36 5.04
N GLY A 161 -23.28 -16.18 5.50
CA GLY A 161 -23.45 -15.87 6.92
C GLY A 161 -22.15 -15.80 7.72
N ILE A 162 -21.01 -15.53 7.06
CA ILE A 162 -19.67 -15.41 7.66
C ILE A 162 -19.39 -13.95 8.02
N ALA A 163 -19.88 -13.00 7.21
CA ALA A 163 -19.78 -11.56 7.47
C ALA A 163 -21.12 -10.97 7.89
N ARG A 164 -21.08 -9.90 8.69
CA ARG A 164 -22.26 -9.13 9.14
C ARG A 164 -22.53 -7.94 8.25
#